data_462d97ee7130b924b861965a989f076f
#
_entry.id   462d97ee7130b924b861965a989f076f
#
_cell.length_a   1.000
_cell.length_b   1.000
_cell.length_c   1.000
_cell.angle_alpha   90.00
_cell.angle_beta   90.00
_cell.angle_gamma   90.00
#
_symmetry.space_group_name_H-M   'P 1'
#
loop_
_entity.id
_entity.type
_entity.pdbx_description
1 polymer ?
#
loop_
_entity_poly.entity_id
_entity_poly.type
_entity_poly.pdbx_seq_one_letter_code
_entity_poly.pdbx_strand_id
1 'polypeptide(L)'
;MAKLKDVASEAGVSLATVSRVLNNDPTLNVKQETKRRILEIADKLEYRTKSSKGSTGKSTQRHHFLALYNYRQEVESSDPYYLSIRHGIESQCDKLGITLTNCYNNELETDTQKITGILLVGDIEQRIINKLPKRLESFICCIDVSEQDNPYDCVSADFERISKQVVDFYVNQNYQRIGFIGGQSHTASTDSRKSAFVEYASLRGLVSKSDIYCGDGSSQSGYDLGTEMLAKGDIPTAIFVTSDTIAIGVLRAIHECGLHIPNNIAVISMNDIPTASFTFPPLSTVRIHSEMMGIQGVNLLVERYRDERKLTLKVYVPSELILRNTTKTG
;
A
#
# COMPACT_ATOMS: atom_id res chain seq x y z
N MET A 1 -29.20 -2.42 32.52
CA MET A 1 -27.85 -1.95 32.17
C MET A 1 -27.08 -1.73 33.45
N ALA A 2 -26.05 -2.49 33.72
CA ALA A 2 -25.29 -2.40 34.97
C ALA A 2 -24.64 -1.02 35.14
N LYS A 3 -24.60 -0.54 36.37
CA LYS A 3 -23.98 0.74 36.73
C LYS A 3 -22.62 0.47 37.40
N LEU A 4 -21.74 1.47 37.37
CA LEU A 4 -20.44 1.39 38.05
C LEU A 4 -20.55 0.96 39.53
N LYS A 5 -21.66 1.34 40.17
CA LYS A 5 -21.99 0.98 41.54
C LYS A 5 -22.23 -0.52 41.73
N ASP A 6 -22.79 -1.18 40.71
CA ASP A 6 -23.07 -2.61 40.76
C ASP A 6 -21.78 -3.41 40.67
N VAL A 7 -20.83 -2.98 39.81
CA VAL A 7 -19.48 -3.56 39.70
C VAL A 7 -18.71 -3.34 41.02
N ALA A 8 -18.79 -2.15 41.60
CA ALA A 8 -18.13 -1.85 42.88
C ALA A 8 -18.63 -2.72 44.02
N SER A 9 -19.95 -2.92 44.11
CA SER A 9 -20.61 -3.75 45.13
C SER A 9 -20.21 -5.21 44.99
N GLU A 10 -20.21 -5.77 43.79
CA GLU A 10 -19.88 -7.18 43.54
C GLU A 10 -18.37 -7.44 43.64
N ALA A 11 -17.52 -6.47 43.30
CA ALA A 11 -16.08 -6.55 43.46
C ALA A 11 -15.60 -6.29 44.91
N GLY A 12 -16.47 -5.79 45.79
CA GLY A 12 -16.13 -5.47 47.18
C GLY A 12 -15.09 -4.34 47.31
N VAL A 13 -15.13 -3.35 46.43
CA VAL A 13 -14.18 -2.23 46.40
C VAL A 13 -14.90 -0.89 46.24
N SER A 14 -14.18 0.22 46.46
CA SER A 14 -14.79 1.56 46.28
C SER A 14 -15.10 1.87 44.79
N LEU A 15 -16.11 2.69 44.57
CA LEU A 15 -16.45 3.25 43.24
C LEU A 15 -15.24 3.88 42.58
N ALA A 16 -14.42 4.60 43.36
CA ALA A 16 -13.21 5.25 42.84
C ALA A 16 -12.17 4.21 42.36
N THR A 17 -12.01 3.11 43.09
CA THR A 17 -11.11 2.03 42.70
C THR A 17 -11.53 1.36 41.41
N VAL A 18 -12.85 1.04 41.26
CA VAL A 18 -13.38 0.45 40.03
C VAL A 18 -13.20 1.42 38.84
N SER A 19 -13.53 2.70 39.03
CA SER A 19 -13.37 3.72 37.99
C SER A 19 -11.93 3.83 37.53
N ARG A 20 -10.96 3.86 38.43
CA ARG A 20 -9.54 4.00 38.09
C ARG A 20 -8.97 2.73 37.43
N VAL A 21 -9.40 1.53 37.88
CA VAL A 21 -9.01 0.26 37.21
C VAL A 21 -9.55 0.20 35.79
N LEU A 22 -10.84 0.49 35.59
CA LEU A 22 -11.47 0.44 34.28
C LEU A 22 -10.98 1.52 33.32
N ASN A 23 -10.45 2.63 33.83
CA ASN A 23 -9.80 3.69 33.04
C ASN A 23 -8.28 3.51 32.90
N ASN A 24 -7.74 2.38 33.33
CA ASN A 24 -6.33 2.02 33.20
C ASN A 24 -5.36 3.08 33.80
N ASP A 25 -5.72 3.67 34.96
CA ASP A 25 -4.96 4.72 35.62
C ASP A 25 -3.58 4.18 36.09
N PRO A 26 -2.46 4.69 35.53
CA PRO A 26 -1.12 4.19 35.84
C PRO A 26 -0.67 4.54 37.26
N THR A 27 -1.33 5.50 37.93
CA THR A 27 -0.98 5.94 39.29
C THR A 27 -1.68 5.10 40.38
N LEU A 28 -2.56 4.16 39.98
CA LEU A 28 -3.33 3.34 40.92
C LEU A 28 -2.51 2.13 41.41
N ASN A 29 -2.18 2.12 42.66
CA ASN A 29 -1.51 1.00 43.32
C ASN A 29 -2.55 0.03 43.90
N VAL A 30 -2.93 -1.00 43.13
CA VAL A 30 -3.89 -2.05 43.47
C VAL A 30 -3.29 -3.42 43.13
N LYS A 31 -3.49 -4.41 43.99
CA LYS A 31 -3.01 -5.79 43.76
C LYS A 31 -3.57 -6.32 42.42
N GLN A 32 -2.73 -7.04 41.69
CA GLN A 32 -3.08 -7.61 40.38
C GLN A 32 -4.37 -8.48 40.42
N GLU A 33 -4.53 -9.23 41.48
CA GLU A 33 -5.71 -10.07 41.74
C GLU A 33 -7.00 -9.23 41.88
N THR A 34 -6.93 -8.09 42.55
CA THR A 34 -8.07 -7.16 42.64
C THR A 34 -8.40 -6.52 41.31
N LYS A 35 -7.37 -6.18 40.50
CA LYS A 35 -7.54 -5.63 39.17
C LYS A 35 -8.23 -6.65 38.26
N ARG A 36 -7.78 -7.92 38.28
CA ARG A 36 -8.38 -9.00 37.50
C ARG A 36 -9.84 -9.22 37.88
N ARG A 37 -10.15 -9.32 39.18
CA ARG A 37 -11.52 -9.50 39.68
C ARG A 37 -12.47 -8.40 39.26
N ILE A 38 -12.04 -7.13 39.26
CA ILE A 38 -12.85 -6.00 38.81
C ILE A 38 -13.16 -6.12 37.30
N LEU A 39 -12.19 -6.51 36.47
CA LEU A 39 -12.36 -6.69 35.02
C LEU A 39 -13.33 -7.86 34.74
N GLU A 40 -13.18 -9.00 35.38
CA GLU A 40 -14.05 -10.17 35.24
C GLU A 40 -15.52 -9.85 35.63
N ILE A 41 -15.72 -9.08 36.69
CA ILE A 41 -17.07 -8.68 37.14
C ILE A 41 -17.66 -7.64 36.18
N ALA A 42 -16.85 -6.72 35.67
CA ALA A 42 -17.32 -5.75 34.68
C ALA A 42 -17.78 -6.44 33.38
N ASP A 43 -17.05 -7.44 32.91
CA ASP A 43 -17.43 -8.26 31.76
C ASP A 43 -18.69 -9.08 32.04
N LYS A 44 -18.77 -9.77 33.18
CA LYS A 44 -19.94 -10.55 33.57
C LYS A 44 -21.23 -9.74 33.65
N LEU A 45 -21.12 -8.49 34.12
CA LEU A 45 -22.25 -7.56 34.23
C LEU A 45 -22.49 -6.76 32.94
N GLU A 46 -21.76 -7.03 31.87
CA GLU A 46 -21.78 -6.27 30.61
C GLU A 46 -21.66 -4.75 30.86
N TYR A 47 -20.85 -4.37 31.87
CA TYR A 47 -20.64 -2.98 32.20
C TYR A 47 -19.68 -2.30 31.20
N ARG A 48 -20.20 -1.30 30.46
CA ARG A 48 -19.38 -0.44 29.58
C ARG A 48 -19.02 0.86 30.29
N THR A 49 -17.72 1.14 30.40
CA THR A 49 -17.22 2.39 31.00
C THR A 49 -17.73 3.62 30.25
N LYS A 50 -17.94 4.74 30.97
CA LYS A 50 -18.24 6.03 30.33
C LYS A 50 -17.12 6.52 29.41
N SER A 51 -15.88 6.03 29.54
CA SER A 51 -14.78 6.32 28.64
C SER A 51 -14.94 5.61 27.28
N SER A 52 -15.65 4.48 27.22
CA SER A 52 -16.14 3.95 25.94
C SER A 52 -17.36 4.74 25.40
N LYS A 53 -17.96 5.62 26.23
CA LYS A 53 -18.95 6.61 25.85
C LYS A 53 -18.38 8.01 25.68
N GLY A 54 -17.16 8.26 26.12
CA GLY A 54 -16.54 9.60 26.18
C GLY A 54 -15.78 10.02 24.92
N SER A 55 -15.73 9.18 23.87
CA SER A 55 -15.43 9.63 22.52
C SER A 55 -16.71 9.96 21.71
N THR A 56 -17.88 10.02 22.36
CA THR A 56 -19.17 10.36 21.74
C THR A 56 -19.70 11.71 22.26
N GLY A 57 -18.87 12.71 22.23
CA GLY A 57 -19.20 14.12 22.53
C GLY A 57 -19.17 15.05 21.33
N LYS A 58 -19.14 14.52 20.11
CA LYS A 58 -19.67 15.11 18.85
C LYS A 58 -20.44 13.99 18.18
N SER A 59 -21.63 14.26 17.67
CA SER A 59 -22.46 13.38 16.86
C SER A 59 -21.57 12.35 16.16
N THR A 60 -21.76 11.04 16.40
CA THR A 60 -21.10 10.00 15.63
C THR A 60 -21.65 10.08 14.21
N GLN A 61 -21.13 11.03 13.46
CA GLN A 61 -21.34 11.07 12.03
C GLN A 61 -20.69 9.77 11.53
N ARG A 62 -21.51 8.78 11.21
CA ARG A 62 -21.02 7.54 10.61
C ARG A 62 -20.37 7.94 9.30
N HIS A 63 -19.05 7.83 9.24
CA HIS A 63 -18.33 8.11 8.01
C HIS A 63 -18.73 7.08 6.95
N HIS A 64 -18.88 7.58 5.74
CA HIS A 64 -19.09 6.75 4.55
C HIS A 64 -18.02 7.14 3.53
N PHE A 65 -17.03 6.28 3.32
CA PHE A 65 -15.97 6.54 2.38
C PHE A 65 -16.25 5.88 1.03
N LEU A 66 -15.79 6.52 -0.02
CA LEU A 66 -15.76 5.99 -1.38
C LEU A 66 -14.30 5.68 -1.72
N ALA A 67 -14.00 4.44 -2.08
CA ALA A 67 -12.75 4.07 -2.71
C ALA A 67 -12.96 3.95 -4.22
N LEU A 68 -12.22 4.75 -4.97
CA LEU A 68 -12.25 4.78 -6.43
C LEU A 68 -10.92 4.25 -6.97
N TYR A 69 -11.00 3.16 -7.73
CA TYR A 69 -9.85 2.46 -8.29
C TYR A 69 -9.72 2.79 -9.79
N ASN A 70 -8.50 3.08 -10.25
CA ASN A 70 -8.22 3.35 -11.66
C ASN A 70 -8.18 2.11 -12.56
N TYR A 71 -8.33 0.94 -11.98
CA TYR A 71 -8.27 -0.36 -12.65
C TYR A 71 -9.59 -1.12 -12.55
N ARG A 72 -9.74 -2.16 -13.36
CA ARG A 72 -10.89 -3.08 -13.31
C ARG A 72 -10.69 -4.09 -12.19
N GLN A 73 -11.78 -4.50 -11.53
CA GLN A 73 -11.71 -5.44 -10.41
C GLN A 73 -11.02 -6.78 -10.77
N GLU A 74 -11.15 -7.23 -12.02
CA GLU A 74 -10.53 -8.46 -12.50
C GLU A 74 -8.98 -8.42 -12.43
N VAL A 75 -8.38 -7.23 -12.47
CA VAL A 75 -6.91 -7.05 -12.35
C VAL A 75 -6.40 -7.58 -11.01
N GLU A 76 -7.19 -7.47 -9.94
CA GLU A 76 -6.81 -7.95 -8.61
C GLU A 76 -6.57 -9.47 -8.57
N SER A 77 -7.22 -10.22 -9.48
CA SER A 77 -7.01 -11.67 -9.60
C SER A 77 -5.66 -12.03 -10.23
N SER A 78 -5.14 -11.14 -11.08
CA SER A 78 -3.85 -11.32 -11.76
C SER A 78 -2.69 -10.59 -11.07
N ASP A 79 -2.97 -9.58 -10.27
CA ASP A 79 -1.97 -8.83 -9.51
C ASP A 79 -2.39 -8.64 -8.04
N PRO A 80 -1.88 -9.49 -7.13
CA PRO A 80 -2.18 -9.42 -5.70
C PRO A 80 -1.78 -8.10 -5.01
N TYR A 81 -0.95 -7.28 -5.64
CA TYR A 81 -0.57 -5.96 -5.13
C TYR A 81 -1.79 -5.06 -4.90
N TYR A 82 -2.65 -4.95 -5.91
CA TYR A 82 -3.86 -4.14 -5.83
C TYR A 82 -4.88 -4.69 -4.83
N LEU A 83 -5.02 -6.04 -4.80
CA LEU A 83 -5.85 -6.71 -3.82
C LEU A 83 -5.42 -6.39 -2.38
N SER A 84 -4.10 -6.33 -2.12
CA SER A 84 -3.57 -6.00 -0.80
C SER A 84 -3.87 -4.56 -0.38
N ILE A 85 -3.81 -3.59 -1.30
CA ILE A 85 -4.21 -2.19 -1.02
C ILE A 85 -5.69 -2.16 -0.61
N ARG A 86 -6.57 -2.80 -1.41
CA ARG A 86 -8.01 -2.85 -1.11
C ARG A 86 -8.28 -3.52 0.23
N HIS A 87 -7.64 -4.66 0.51
CA HIS A 87 -7.79 -5.35 1.79
C HIS A 87 -7.41 -4.45 2.98
N GLY A 88 -6.33 -3.68 2.86
CA GLY A 88 -5.95 -2.69 3.87
C GLY A 88 -7.01 -1.62 4.09
N ILE A 89 -7.62 -1.10 3.02
CA ILE A 89 -8.71 -0.11 3.09
C ILE A 89 -9.93 -0.72 3.79
N GLU A 90 -10.39 -1.88 3.33
CA GLU A 90 -11.57 -2.58 3.85
C GLU A 90 -11.42 -2.94 5.33
N SER A 91 -10.31 -3.59 5.67
CA SER A 91 -9.97 -3.99 7.05
C SER A 91 -9.96 -2.80 8.01
N GLN A 92 -9.37 -1.68 7.59
CA GLN A 92 -9.29 -0.50 8.44
C GLN A 92 -10.65 0.21 8.57
N CYS A 93 -11.44 0.27 7.49
CA CYS A 93 -12.80 0.80 7.55
C CYS A 93 -13.68 -0.03 8.49
N ASP A 94 -13.64 -1.36 8.42
CA ASP A 94 -14.37 -2.26 9.30
C ASP A 94 -13.98 -2.06 10.76
N LYS A 95 -12.67 -2.00 11.04
CA LYS A 95 -12.14 -1.75 12.39
C LYS A 95 -12.63 -0.44 12.99
N LEU A 96 -12.81 0.59 12.17
CA LEU A 96 -13.24 1.93 12.61
C LEU A 96 -14.77 2.14 12.51
N GLY A 97 -15.52 1.16 12.02
CA GLY A 97 -16.98 1.24 11.83
C GLY A 97 -17.38 2.23 10.73
N ILE A 98 -16.55 2.38 9.69
CA ILE A 98 -16.73 3.24 8.53
C ILE A 98 -17.42 2.44 7.42
N THR A 99 -18.51 2.96 6.87
CA THR A 99 -19.13 2.37 5.67
C THR A 99 -18.22 2.64 4.46
N LEU A 100 -17.97 1.62 3.63
CA LEU A 100 -17.17 1.74 2.45
C LEU A 100 -17.97 1.40 1.19
N THR A 101 -17.81 2.17 0.13
CA THR A 101 -18.27 1.85 -1.23
C THR A 101 -17.06 1.80 -2.15
N ASN A 102 -16.93 0.71 -2.91
CA ASN A 102 -15.87 0.53 -3.90
C ASN A 102 -16.42 0.81 -5.31
N CYS A 103 -15.71 1.61 -6.11
CA CYS A 103 -15.97 1.85 -7.52
C CYS A 103 -14.68 1.62 -8.32
N TYR A 104 -14.79 0.98 -9.49
CA TYR A 104 -13.66 0.55 -10.31
C TYR A 104 -13.65 1.25 -11.67
N ASN A 105 -12.56 1.09 -12.41
CA ASN A 105 -12.40 1.53 -13.79
C ASN A 105 -12.67 3.03 -14.02
N ASN A 106 -12.35 3.86 -13.03
CA ASN A 106 -12.66 5.30 -13.09
C ASN A 106 -14.18 5.60 -13.30
N GLU A 107 -15.05 4.70 -12.89
CA GLU A 107 -16.50 4.90 -13.02
C GLU A 107 -17.09 5.30 -11.66
N LEU A 108 -17.80 6.45 -11.64
CA LEU A 108 -18.47 6.97 -10.45
C LEU A 108 -19.95 6.58 -10.51
N GLU A 109 -20.24 5.34 -10.14
CA GLU A 109 -21.60 4.76 -10.21
C GLU A 109 -22.36 4.81 -8.87
N THR A 110 -22.07 5.79 -8.01
CA THR A 110 -22.69 5.87 -6.69
C THR A 110 -23.28 7.24 -6.40
N ASP A 111 -24.34 7.27 -5.58
CA ASP A 111 -24.85 8.52 -5.02
C ASP A 111 -23.84 9.09 -4.01
N THR A 112 -23.21 10.17 -4.41
CA THR A 112 -22.18 10.84 -3.61
C THR A 112 -22.75 11.63 -2.42
N GLN A 113 -24.07 11.81 -2.28
CA GLN A 113 -24.66 12.68 -1.23
C GLN A 113 -24.30 12.23 0.19
N LYS A 114 -24.19 10.93 0.42
CA LYS A 114 -23.85 10.34 1.73
C LYS A 114 -22.35 10.17 1.94
N ILE A 115 -21.55 10.29 0.89
CA ILE A 115 -20.10 10.13 0.99
C ILE A 115 -19.51 11.27 1.81
N THR A 116 -18.63 10.92 2.72
CA THR A 116 -17.93 11.88 3.60
C THR A 116 -16.45 11.98 3.25
N GLY A 117 -15.80 10.96 2.69
CA GLY A 117 -14.39 10.99 2.29
C GLY A 117 -14.14 10.10 1.08
N ILE A 118 -13.07 10.39 0.35
CA ILE A 118 -12.73 9.71 -0.90
C ILE A 118 -11.28 9.21 -0.84
N LEU A 119 -11.10 7.94 -1.16
CA LEU A 119 -9.81 7.30 -1.39
C LEU A 119 -9.65 7.09 -2.90
N LEU A 120 -8.63 7.72 -3.50
CA LEU A 120 -8.28 7.55 -4.90
C LEU A 120 -7.11 6.58 -4.98
N VAL A 121 -7.30 5.41 -5.58
CA VAL A 121 -6.30 4.34 -5.64
C VAL A 121 -5.74 4.23 -7.06
N GLY A 122 -4.44 4.49 -7.19
CA GLY A 122 -3.76 4.66 -8.47
C GLY A 122 -4.03 6.02 -9.11
N ASP A 123 -3.48 6.24 -10.29
CA ASP A 123 -3.59 7.51 -11.02
C ASP A 123 -5.00 7.70 -11.60
N ILE A 124 -5.85 8.42 -10.89
CA ILE A 124 -7.22 8.72 -11.30
C ILE A 124 -7.22 9.87 -12.33
N GLU A 125 -7.95 9.68 -13.41
CA GLU A 125 -8.08 10.70 -14.44
C GLU A 125 -8.70 12.01 -13.90
N GLN A 126 -8.13 13.15 -14.26
CA GLN A 126 -8.59 14.48 -13.81
C GLN A 126 -10.07 14.75 -14.13
N ARG A 127 -10.58 14.19 -15.25
CA ARG A 127 -12.01 14.30 -15.61
C ARG A 127 -12.94 13.70 -14.56
N ILE A 128 -12.49 12.68 -13.83
CA ILE A 128 -13.27 12.03 -12.76
C ILE A 128 -13.18 12.86 -11.49
N ILE A 129 -11.98 13.32 -11.14
CA ILE A 129 -11.77 14.21 -9.98
C ILE A 129 -12.65 15.46 -10.13
N ASN A 130 -12.75 16.04 -11.32
CA ASN A 130 -13.57 17.21 -11.58
C ASN A 130 -15.10 16.96 -11.43
N LYS A 131 -15.55 15.69 -11.44
CA LYS A 131 -16.96 15.33 -11.19
C LYS A 131 -17.27 15.15 -9.69
N LEU A 132 -16.25 15.09 -8.85
CA LEU A 132 -16.44 14.91 -7.41
C LEU A 132 -17.07 16.16 -6.79
N PRO A 133 -17.96 16.01 -5.80
CA PRO A 133 -18.58 17.15 -5.13
C PRO A 133 -17.53 18.05 -4.45
N LYS A 134 -17.59 19.36 -4.69
CA LYS A 134 -16.65 20.34 -4.09
C LYS A 134 -16.54 20.25 -2.56
N ARG A 135 -17.65 19.88 -1.88
CA ARG A 135 -17.64 19.69 -0.41
C ARG A 135 -16.69 18.59 0.07
N LEU A 136 -16.30 17.65 -0.81
CA LEU A 136 -15.39 16.54 -0.51
C LEU A 136 -13.93 16.84 -0.89
N GLU A 137 -13.65 17.95 -1.57
CA GLU A 137 -12.33 18.30 -2.06
C GLU A 137 -11.26 18.32 -0.95
N SER A 138 -11.63 18.74 0.25
CA SER A 138 -10.75 18.70 1.42
C SER A 138 -10.62 17.30 2.06
N PHE A 139 -11.42 16.32 1.65
CA PHE A 139 -11.48 14.98 2.22
C PHE A 139 -11.18 13.91 1.16
N ILE A 140 -10.10 14.14 0.43
CA ILE A 140 -9.54 13.21 -0.55
C ILE A 140 -8.17 12.75 -0.05
N CYS A 141 -7.92 11.46 -0.15
CA CYS A 141 -6.60 10.86 0.05
C CYS A 141 -6.26 9.97 -1.13
N CYS A 142 -5.11 10.20 -1.74
CA CYS A 142 -4.58 9.40 -2.82
C CYS A 142 -3.72 8.25 -2.27
N ILE A 143 -3.83 7.08 -2.86
CA ILE A 143 -3.06 5.89 -2.51
C ILE A 143 -2.42 5.36 -3.78
N ASP A 144 -1.11 5.11 -3.75
CA ASP A 144 -0.35 4.57 -4.89
C ASP A 144 -0.38 5.49 -6.13
N VAL A 145 -0.14 6.77 -5.91
CA VAL A 145 -0.12 7.79 -6.97
C VAL A 145 1.32 8.23 -7.22
N SER A 146 1.66 8.40 -8.50
CA SER A 146 3.01 8.76 -8.94
C SER A 146 3.28 10.28 -8.95
N GLU A 147 2.26 11.12 -8.90
CA GLU A 147 2.44 12.58 -9.00
C GLU A 147 2.88 13.23 -7.69
N GLN A 148 3.99 13.98 -7.76
CA GLN A 148 4.52 14.72 -6.62
C GLN A 148 3.72 15.97 -6.25
N ASP A 149 3.02 16.60 -7.21
CA ASP A 149 2.29 17.87 -7.04
C ASP A 149 0.80 17.73 -6.76
N ASN A 150 0.39 16.58 -6.23
CA ASN A 150 -0.99 16.32 -5.87
C ASN A 150 -1.42 17.20 -4.67
N PRO A 151 -2.53 17.97 -4.76
CA PRO A 151 -3.00 18.83 -3.68
C PRO A 151 -3.67 18.11 -2.52
N TYR A 152 -3.80 16.79 -2.59
CA TYR A 152 -4.47 15.95 -1.58
C TYR A 152 -3.49 15.26 -0.65
N ASP A 153 -4.02 14.69 0.44
CA ASP A 153 -3.24 13.73 1.23
C ASP A 153 -2.84 12.55 0.35
N CYS A 154 -1.62 12.07 0.51
CA CYS A 154 -1.11 10.94 -0.28
C CYS A 154 -0.41 9.91 0.60
N VAL A 155 -0.63 8.64 0.27
CA VAL A 155 0.14 7.52 0.80
C VAL A 155 0.71 6.73 -0.37
N SER A 156 2.02 6.57 -0.42
CA SER A 156 2.71 5.88 -1.51
C SER A 156 3.98 5.18 -1.02
N ALA A 157 4.57 4.32 -1.84
CA ALA A 157 5.97 3.96 -1.70
C ALA A 157 6.85 5.06 -2.35
N ASP A 158 8.09 5.18 -1.90
CA ASP A 158 9.07 6.07 -2.53
C ASP A 158 9.67 5.37 -3.76
N PHE A 159 8.94 5.39 -4.87
CA PHE A 159 9.31 4.70 -6.10
C PHE A 159 10.61 5.22 -6.72
N GLU A 160 10.90 6.51 -6.54
CA GLU A 160 12.15 7.10 -6.98
C GLU A 160 13.34 6.51 -6.21
N ARG A 161 13.23 6.48 -4.90
CA ARG A 161 14.25 5.87 -4.02
C ARG A 161 14.43 4.38 -4.31
N ILE A 162 13.35 3.64 -4.55
CA ILE A 162 13.39 2.22 -4.91
C ILE A 162 14.19 2.02 -6.19
N SER A 163 13.91 2.80 -7.25
CA SER A 163 14.63 2.69 -8.51
C SER A 163 16.10 2.98 -8.36
N LYS A 164 16.46 4.01 -7.58
CA LYS A 164 17.88 4.32 -7.25
C LYS A 164 18.54 3.19 -6.46
N GLN A 165 17.85 2.62 -5.48
CA GLN A 165 18.34 1.50 -4.67
C GLN A 165 18.66 0.26 -5.53
N VAL A 166 17.80 -0.06 -6.50
CA VAL A 166 18.03 -1.18 -7.42
C VAL A 166 19.24 -0.90 -8.32
N VAL A 167 19.39 0.31 -8.85
CA VAL A 167 20.57 0.69 -9.63
C VAL A 167 21.84 0.60 -8.79
N ASP A 168 21.85 1.11 -7.56
CA ASP A 168 22.99 1.04 -6.65
C ASP A 168 23.36 -0.41 -6.32
N PHE A 169 22.38 -1.30 -6.13
CA PHE A 169 22.63 -2.71 -5.96
C PHE A 169 23.39 -3.29 -7.18
N TYR A 170 22.93 -3.01 -8.39
CA TYR A 170 23.60 -3.50 -9.61
C TYR A 170 25.01 -2.94 -9.77
N VAL A 171 25.21 -1.65 -9.47
CA VAL A 171 26.55 -1.03 -9.44
C VAL A 171 27.49 -1.75 -8.48
N ASN A 172 27.03 -1.98 -7.26
CA ASN A 172 27.82 -2.66 -6.21
C ASN A 172 28.15 -4.12 -6.57
N GLN A 173 27.34 -4.74 -7.42
CA GLN A 173 27.58 -6.09 -7.96
C GLN A 173 28.36 -6.08 -9.28
N ASN A 174 28.92 -4.90 -9.70
CA ASN A 174 29.72 -4.70 -10.89
C ASN A 174 28.98 -5.00 -12.22
N TYR A 175 27.67 -4.87 -12.29
CA TYR A 175 26.94 -4.93 -13.57
C TYR A 175 27.26 -3.68 -14.39
N GLN A 176 27.63 -3.87 -15.66
CA GLN A 176 28.08 -2.79 -16.56
C GLN A 176 26.96 -2.30 -17.49
N ARG A 177 25.91 -3.09 -17.69
CA ARG A 177 24.75 -2.75 -18.53
C ARG A 177 23.50 -3.32 -17.90
N ILE A 178 22.55 -2.43 -17.64
CA ILE A 178 21.27 -2.76 -17.00
C ILE A 178 20.11 -2.31 -17.88
N GLY A 179 19.03 -3.09 -17.88
CA GLY A 179 17.78 -2.80 -18.59
C GLY A 179 16.62 -2.52 -17.68
N PHE A 180 15.54 -2.05 -18.27
CA PHE A 180 14.30 -1.75 -17.60
C PHE A 180 13.12 -2.37 -18.37
N ILE A 181 12.23 -3.05 -17.64
CA ILE A 181 10.95 -3.54 -18.17
C ILE A 181 9.84 -3.08 -17.25
N GLY A 182 8.84 -2.35 -17.75
CA GLY A 182 7.78 -1.79 -16.92
C GLY A 182 6.44 -1.69 -17.59
N GLY A 183 5.41 -1.40 -16.79
CA GLY A 183 4.09 -1.03 -17.30
C GLY A 183 4.12 0.36 -17.92
N GLN A 184 3.26 0.59 -18.88
CA GLN A 184 3.01 1.91 -19.45
C GLN A 184 1.85 2.53 -18.67
N SER A 185 2.04 3.73 -18.11
CA SER A 185 0.93 4.47 -17.51
C SER A 185 -0.10 4.82 -18.58
N HIS A 186 -1.38 4.57 -18.31
CA HIS A 186 -2.49 4.96 -19.19
C HIS A 186 -2.86 6.44 -19.02
N THR A 187 -2.28 7.11 -18.03
CA THR A 187 -2.43 8.55 -17.79
C THR A 187 -1.27 9.32 -18.42
N ALA A 188 -1.43 10.62 -18.61
CA ALA A 188 -0.37 11.50 -19.09
C ALA A 188 0.79 11.64 -18.10
N SER A 189 0.67 11.06 -16.90
CA SER A 189 1.71 11.12 -15.87
C SER A 189 2.88 10.20 -16.23
N THR A 190 4.08 10.70 -16.04
CA THR A 190 5.31 9.93 -16.28
C THR A 190 5.51 8.96 -15.12
N ASP A 191 5.68 7.67 -15.41
CA ASP A 191 6.02 6.68 -14.38
C ASP A 191 7.33 7.07 -13.66
N SER A 192 7.21 7.45 -12.40
CA SER A 192 8.34 7.88 -11.56
C SER A 192 9.42 6.81 -11.42
N ARG A 193 9.05 5.52 -11.47
CA ARG A 193 9.99 4.37 -11.44
C ARG A 193 10.89 4.39 -12.65
N LYS A 194 10.28 4.53 -13.86
CA LYS A 194 11.01 4.59 -15.12
C LYS A 194 11.90 5.82 -15.19
N SER A 195 11.36 6.99 -14.87
CA SER A 195 12.09 8.25 -14.94
C SER A 195 13.31 8.23 -14.02
N ALA A 196 13.12 7.85 -12.76
CA ALA A 196 14.22 7.76 -11.80
C ALA A 196 15.26 6.71 -12.19
N PHE A 197 14.83 5.53 -12.68
CA PHE A 197 15.74 4.50 -13.15
C PHE A 197 16.59 5.00 -14.33
N VAL A 198 15.93 5.55 -15.37
CA VAL A 198 16.61 6.00 -16.59
C VAL A 198 17.60 7.13 -16.28
N GLU A 199 17.15 8.14 -15.52
CA GLU A 199 18.03 9.26 -15.13
C GLU A 199 19.24 8.78 -14.36
N TYR A 200 19.03 8.00 -13.30
CA TYR A 200 20.10 7.61 -12.39
C TYR A 200 21.06 6.59 -13.00
N ALA A 201 20.56 5.67 -13.83
CA ALA A 201 21.39 4.71 -14.56
C ALA A 201 22.15 5.37 -15.73
N SER A 202 21.54 6.36 -16.42
CA SER A 202 22.20 7.10 -17.50
C SER A 202 23.36 7.94 -16.99
N LEU A 203 23.23 8.59 -15.83
CA LEU A 203 24.33 9.33 -15.20
C LEU A 203 25.56 8.45 -14.92
N ARG A 204 25.38 7.14 -14.83
CA ARG A 204 26.44 6.15 -14.60
C ARG A 204 26.87 5.43 -15.88
N GLY A 205 26.27 5.74 -17.02
CA GLY A 205 26.55 5.08 -18.29
C GLY A 205 26.12 3.61 -18.36
N LEU A 206 25.16 3.19 -17.53
CA LEU A 206 24.75 1.80 -17.36
C LEU A 206 23.55 1.38 -18.22
N VAL A 207 22.80 2.33 -18.79
CA VAL A 207 21.57 2.05 -19.55
C VAL A 207 21.61 2.72 -20.92
N SER A 208 21.16 1.99 -21.94
CA SER A 208 20.86 2.53 -23.26
C SER A 208 19.34 2.68 -23.45
N LYS A 209 18.93 3.61 -24.32
CA LYS A 209 17.50 3.75 -24.71
C LYS A 209 16.91 2.46 -25.28
N SER A 210 17.76 1.64 -25.95
CA SER A 210 17.36 0.33 -26.49
C SER A 210 17.08 -0.73 -25.43
N ASP A 211 17.44 -0.48 -24.17
CA ASP A 211 17.26 -1.40 -23.05
C ASP A 211 16.05 -1.05 -22.18
N ILE A 212 15.19 -0.13 -22.64
CA ILE A 212 13.98 0.32 -21.95
C ILE A 212 12.76 -0.20 -22.70
N TYR A 213 11.97 -1.05 -22.03
CA TYR A 213 10.79 -1.71 -22.57
C TYR A 213 9.57 -1.38 -21.72
N CYS A 214 8.43 -1.06 -22.35
CA CYS A 214 7.21 -0.72 -21.65
C CYS A 214 6.00 -1.37 -22.33
N GLY A 215 5.09 -1.97 -21.54
CA GLY A 215 3.88 -2.66 -21.98
C GLY A 215 2.69 -2.44 -21.04
N ASP A 216 1.69 -3.31 -21.09
CA ASP A 216 0.43 -3.15 -20.36
C ASP A 216 0.47 -3.55 -18.88
N GLY A 217 1.59 -4.04 -18.38
CA GLY A 217 1.74 -4.44 -16.98
C GLY A 217 1.39 -5.89 -16.67
N SER A 218 0.88 -6.67 -17.64
CA SER A 218 0.53 -8.09 -17.47
C SER A 218 1.76 -9.01 -17.54
N SER A 219 1.61 -10.27 -17.06
CA SER A 219 2.63 -11.31 -17.24
C SER A 219 2.84 -11.64 -18.74
N GLN A 220 1.77 -11.57 -19.56
CA GLN A 220 1.91 -11.78 -21.00
C GLN A 220 2.75 -10.68 -21.64
N SER A 221 2.49 -9.43 -21.29
CA SER A 221 3.30 -8.30 -21.73
C SER A 221 4.76 -8.44 -21.28
N GLY A 222 5.00 -8.91 -20.06
CA GLY A 222 6.35 -9.22 -19.57
C GLY A 222 7.06 -10.28 -20.41
N TYR A 223 6.34 -11.33 -20.81
CA TYR A 223 6.86 -12.37 -21.69
C TYR A 223 7.20 -11.83 -23.08
N ASP A 224 6.30 -11.03 -23.68
CA ASP A 224 6.48 -10.46 -25.03
C ASP A 224 7.67 -9.48 -25.06
N LEU A 225 7.77 -8.59 -24.07
CA LEU A 225 8.88 -7.63 -23.95
C LEU A 225 10.21 -8.33 -23.64
N GLY A 226 10.19 -9.36 -22.81
CA GLY A 226 11.35 -10.21 -22.55
C GLY A 226 11.84 -10.91 -23.84
N THR A 227 10.92 -11.45 -24.62
CA THR A 227 11.22 -12.07 -25.91
C THR A 227 11.78 -11.06 -26.92
N GLU A 228 11.21 -9.86 -27.00
CA GLU A 228 11.71 -8.76 -27.83
C GLU A 228 13.15 -8.37 -27.45
N MET A 229 13.41 -8.23 -26.14
CA MET A 229 14.74 -7.94 -25.62
C MET A 229 15.73 -9.00 -26.03
N LEU A 230 15.40 -10.28 -25.83
CA LEU A 230 16.28 -11.41 -26.10
C LEU A 230 16.59 -11.60 -27.59
N ALA A 231 15.62 -11.28 -28.46
CA ALA A 231 15.79 -11.37 -29.90
C ALA A 231 16.86 -10.43 -30.49
N LYS A 232 17.27 -9.39 -29.74
CA LYS A 232 18.33 -8.46 -30.18
C LYS A 232 19.73 -9.06 -30.13
N GLY A 233 19.93 -10.15 -29.38
CA GLY A 233 21.22 -10.84 -29.22
C GLY A 233 22.22 -10.13 -28.32
N ASP A 234 22.29 -8.79 -28.37
CA ASP A 234 23.08 -7.96 -27.45
C ASP A 234 22.17 -7.44 -26.34
N ILE A 235 22.14 -8.14 -25.19
CA ILE A 235 21.21 -7.93 -24.10
C ILE A 235 21.90 -7.37 -22.83
N PRO A 236 21.17 -6.63 -21.97
CA PRO A 236 21.70 -6.23 -20.66
C PRO A 236 21.95 -7.46 -19.77
N THR A 237 22.93 -7.38 -18.90
CA THR A 237 23.29 -8.46 -17.97
C THR A 237 22.49 -8.42 -16.66
N ALA A 238 21.72 -7.36 -16.43
CA ALA A 238 20.77 -7.24 -15.33
C ALA A 238 19.58 -6.39 -15.77
N ILE A 239 18.40 -6.67 -15.23
CA ILE A 239 17.18 -5.93 -15.52
C ILE A 239 16.40 -5.62 -14.25
N PHE A 240 15.84 -4.41 -14.20
CA PHE A 240 14.83 -4.01 -13.24
C PHE A 240 13.44 -4.12 -13.87
N VAL A 241 12.54 -4.83 -13.22
CA VAL A 241 11.17 -5.06 -13.68
C VAL A 241 10.21 -4.42 -12.67
N THR A 242 9.29 -3.57 -13.12
CA THR A 242 8.48 -2.73 -12.22
C THR A 242 7.36 -3.45 -11.48
N SER A 243 7.14 -4.73 -11.71
CA SER A 243 6.28 -5.59 -10.87
C SER A 243 6.66 -7.05 -10.98
N ASP A 244 6.37 -7.83 -9.94
CA ASP A 244 6.58 -9.28 -9.95
C ASP A 244 5.70 -9.96 -11.00
N THR A 245 4.50 -9.44 -11.25
CA THR A 245 3.59 -9.95 -12.27
C THR A 245 4.21 -9.87 -13.67
N ILE A 246 4.82 -8.74 -14.04
CA ILE A 246 5.58 -8.60 -15.28
C ILE A 246 6.79 -9.55 -15.26
N ALA A 247 7.51 -9.59 -14.14
CA ALA A 247 8.75 -10.38 -14.00
C ALA A 247 8.53 -11.87 -14.21
N ILE A 248 7.39 -12.43 -13.79
CA ILE A 248 7.03 -13.83 -14.06
C ILE A 248 7.05 -14.13 -15.57
N GLY A 249 6.50 -13.23 -16.39
CA GLY A 249 6.56 -13.36 -17.85
C GLY A 249 7.98 -13.26 -18.39
N VAL A 250 8.77 -12.30 -17.89
CA VAL A 250 10.17 -12.12 -18.27
C VAL A 250 11.03 -13.33 -17.92
N LEU A 251 10.86 -13.90 -16.72
CA LEU A 251 11.58 -15.12 -16.31
C LEU A 251 11.28 -16.27 -17.25
N ARG A 252 10.02 -16.45 -17.66
CA ARG A 252 9.64 -17.46 -18.64
C ARG A 252 10.34 -17.25 -19.98
N ALA A 253 10.35 -16.03 -20.52
CA ALA A 253 11.02 -15.73 -21.80
C ALA A 253 12.53 -16.03 -21.72
N ILE A 254 13.20 -15.65 -20.65
CA ILE A 254 14.63 -15.93 -20.43
C ILE A 254 14.88 -17.44 -20.37
N HIS A 255 14.04 -18.18 -19.66
CA HIS A 255 14.15 -19.63 -19.52
C HIS A 255 13.95 -20.36 -20.86
N GLU A 256 12.94 -19.99 -21.65
CA GLU A 256 12.66 -20.57 -22.96
C GLU A 256 13.77 -20.31 -23.97
N CYS A 257 14.52 -19.19 -23.82
CA CYS A 257 15.72 -18.93 -24.60
C CYS A 257 16.98 -19.72 -24.14
N GLY A 258 16.85 -20.56 -23.11
CA GLY A 258 17.98 -21.35 -22.59
C GLY A 258 19.02 -20.57 -21.80
N LEU A 259 18.71 -19.34 -21.39
CA LEU A 259 19.60 -18.52 -20.58
C LEU A 259 19.43 -18.81 -19.08
N HIS A 260 20.55 -18.72 -18.35
CA HIS A 260 20.59 -18.98 -16.91
C HIS A 260 20.49 -17.69 -16.08
N ILE A 261 19.53 -17.69 -15.13
CA ILE A 261 19.36 -16.65 -14.14
C ILE A 261 20.03 -17.12 -12.83
N PRO A 262 20.89 -16.34 -12.19
CA PRO A 262 21.32 -14.98 -12.55
C PRO A 262 22.60 -14.92 -13.43
N ASN A 263 23.13 -16.04 -13.92
CA ASN A 263 24.46 -16.10 -14.51
C ASN A 263 24.59 -15.30 -15.82
N ASN A 264 23.59 -15.40 -16.71
CA ASN A 264 23.56 -14.64 -17.95
C ASN A 264 22.86 -13.29 -17.77
N ILE A 265 21.78 -13.28 -17.00
CA ILE A 265 20.98 -12.08 -16.74
C ILE A 265 20.39 -12.15 -15.32
N ALA A 266 20.64 -11.10 -14.54
CA ALA A 266 20.05 -10.95 -13.22
C ALA A 266 18.71 -10.19 -13.30
N VAL A 267 17.78 -10.52 -12.42
CA VAL A 267 16.45 -9.90 -12.39
C VAL A 267 16.13 -9.43 -10.97
N ILE A 268 15.76 -8.15 -10.84
CA ILE A 268 15.09 -7.62 -9.64
C ILE A 268 13.75 -7.06 -10.08
N SER A 269 12.70 -7.38 -9.32
CA SER A 269 11.37 -6.84 -9.52
C SER A 269 10.89 -6.01 -8.34
N MET A 270 9.58 -5.75 -8.27
CA MET A 270 8.96 -4.98 -7.20
C MET A 270 7.59 -5.57 -6.85
N ASN A 271 7.19 -5.44 -5.62
CA ASN A 271 5.96 -5.70 -4.87
C ASN A 271 6.11 -6.82 -3.83
N ASP A 272 6.94 -7.84 -4.07
CA ASP A 272 7.08 -9.06 -3.25
C ASP A 272 5.74 -9.80 -3.06
N ILE A 273 5.04 -10.04 -4.18
CA ILE A 273 3.82 -10.86 -4.14
C ILE A 273 4.13 -12.29 -3.69
N PRO A 274 3.18 -13.03 -3.09
CA PRO A 274 3.45 -14.36 -2.54
C PRO A 274 4.09 -15.33 -3.53
N THR A 275 3.74 -15.24 -4.82
CA THR A 275 4.28 -16.10 -5.89
C THR A 275 5.76 -15.82 -6.21
N ALA A 276 6.30 -14.64 -5.87
CA ALA A 276 7.70 -14.28 -6.14
C ALA A 276 8.70 -15.25 -5.49
N SER A 277 8.38 -15.78 -4.32
CA SER A 277 9.21 -16.77 -3.63
C SER A 277 9.15 -18.18 -4.22
N PHE A 278 8.16 -18.45 -5.08
CA PHE A 278 7.91 -19.76 -5.71
C PHE A 278 8.21 -19.79 -7.22
N THR A 279 8.72 -18.69 -7.79
CA THR A 279 9.25 -18.70 -9.15
C THR A 279 10.51 -19.58 -9.25
N PHE A 280 10.92 -19.93 -10.45
CA PHE A 280 12.16 -20.66 -10.68
C PHE A 280 13.09 -19.88 -11.61
N PRO A 281 14.26 -19.38 -11.09
CA PRO A 281 14.63 -19.34 -9.67
C PRO A 281 13.74 -18.36 -8.84
N PRO A 282 13.74 -18.47 -7.48
CA PRO A 282 13.04 -17.53 -6.61
C PRO A 282 13.43 -16.08 -6.87
N LEU A 283 12.44 -15.20 -7.05
CA LEU A 283 12.58 -13.84 -7.55
C LEU A 283 13.04 -12.87 -6.49
N SER A 284 14.16 -12.18 -6.73
CA SER A 284 14.61 -11.01 -5.98
C SER A 284 13.71 -9.84 -6.31
N THR A 285 13.22 -9.14 -5.30
CA THR A 285 12.20 -8.11 -5.47
C THR A 285 12.31 -7.04 -4.39
N VAL A 286 11.69 -5.90 -4.61
CA VAL A 286 11.52 -4.89 -3.57
C VAL A 286 10.13 -5.06 -2.96
N ARG A 287 10.07 -5.43 -1.68
CA ARG A 287 8.81 -5.52 -0.92
C ARG A 287 8.21 -4.15 -0.72
N ILE A 288 6.95 -4.02 -1.12
CA ILE A 288 6.10 -2.87 -0.83
C ILE A 288 5.00 -3.32 0.12
N HIS A 289 4.84 -2.60 1.23
CA HIS A 289 3.80 -2.87 2.21
C HIS A 289 2.46 -2.28 1.75
N SER A 290 1.91 -2.80 0.67
CA SER A 290 0.71 -2.28 -0.03
C SER A 290 -0.54 -2.29 0.85
N GLU A 291 -0.74 -3.31 1.69
CA GLU A 291 -1.82 -3.32 2.69
C GLU A 291 -1.72 -2.15 3.66
N MET A 292 -0.49 -1.85 4.13
CA MET A 292 -0.27 -0.71 5.01
C MET A 292 -0.57 0.63 4.32
N MET A 293 -0.35 0.74 3.01
CA MET A 293 -0.72 1.94 2.26
C MET A 293 -2.24 2.15 2.30
N GLY A 294 -3.03 1.10 2.12
CA GLY A 294 -4.49 1.14 2.26
C GLY A 294 -4.94 1.57 3.65
N ILE A 295 -4.37 0.95 4.70
CA ILE A 295 -4.64 1.29 6.10
C ILE A 295 -4.35 2.77 6.38
N GLN A 296 -3.19 3.27 5.95
CA GLN A 296 -2.79 4.66 6.22
C GLN A 296 -3.62 5.67 5.44
N GLY A 297 -4.09 5.35 4.23
CA GLY A 297 -5.03 6.20 3.49
C GLY A 297 -6.32 6.45 4.26
N VAL A 298 -6.91 5.41 4.85
CA VAL A 298 -8.09 5.52 5.73
C VAL A 298 -7.76 6.36 6.97
N ASN A 299 -6.62 6.09 7.62
CA ASN A 299 -6.21 6.82 8.83
C ASN A 299 -6.04 8.31 8.57
N LEU A 300 -5.44 8.73 7.44
CA LEU A 300 -5.26 10.13 7.09
C LEU A 300 -6.60 10.87 6.91
N LEU A 301 -7.60 10.22 6.29
CA LEU A 301 -8.94 10.79 6.18
C LEU A 301 -9.59 10.96 7.56
N VAL A 302 -9.51 9.94 8.41
CA VAL A 302 -10.08 9.99 9.78
C VAL A 302 -9.39 11.07 10.60
N GLU A 303 -8.07 11.17 10.56
CA GLU A 303 -7.29 12.21 11.23
C GLU A 303 -7.69 13.60 10.75
N ARG A 304 -7.85 13.78 9.43
CA ARG A 304 -8.27 15.05 8.84
C ARG A 304 -9.62 15.52 9.37
N TYR A 305 -10.58 14.60 9.56
CA TYR A 305 -11.86 14.90 10.19
C TYR A 305 -11.74 15.21 11.68
N ARG A 306 -10.98 14.40 12.41
CA ARG A 306 -10.85 14.53 13.87
C ARG A 306 -10.18 15.84 14.26
N ASP A 307 -9.09 16.18 13.55
CA ASP A 307 -8.20 17.26 13.91
C ASP A 307 -8.44 18.54 13.09
N GLU A 308 -9.42 18.51 12.17
CA GLU A 308 -9.74 19.61 11.24
C GLU A 308 -8.50 20.12 10.49
N ARG A 309 -7.58 19.19 10.17
CA ARG A 309 -6.29 19.49 9.55
C ARG A 309 -6.47 20.08 8.15
N LYS A 310 -5.87 21.24 7.89
CA LYS A 310 -5.90 21.90 6.58
C LYS A 310 -4.70 21.56 5.71
N LEU A 311 -3.54 21.34 6.35
CA LEU A 311 -2.32 20.95 5.64
C LEU A 311 -2.46 19.55 5.05
N THR A 312 -2.06 19.39 3.80
CA THR A 312 -1.95 18.06 3.16
C THR A 312 -0.67 17.36 3.59
N LEU A 313 -0.74 16.04 3.73
CA LEU A 313 0.39 15.21 4.11
C LEU A 313 0.72 14.22 3.00
N LYS A 314 2.02 14.00 2.78
CA LYS A 314 2.54 12.92 1.94
C LYS A 314 3.26 11.92 2.85
N VAL A 315 2.76 10.70 2.87
CA VAL A 315 3.27 9.60 3.71
C VAL A 315 3.90 8.56 2.80
N TYR A 316 5.19 8.30 3.00
CA TYR A 316 5.87 7.20 2.35
C TYR A 316 5.94 5.99 3.26
N VAL A 317 5.40 4.86 2.78
CA VAL A 317 5.54 3.58 3.45
C VAL A 317 6.90 2.99 3.09
N PRO A 318 7.70 2.53 4.06
CA PRO A 318 9.02 1.95 3.80
C PRO A 318 8.94 0.74 2.87
N SER A 319 10.03 0.50 2.14
CA SER A 319 10.23 -0.66 1.27
C SER A 319 11.51 -1.40 1.64
N GLU A 320 11.61 -2.68 1.29
CA GLU A 320 12.73 -3.55 1.59
C GLU A 320 13.20 -4.30 0.34
N LEU A 321 14.49 -4.29 0.04
CA LEU A 321 15.06 -5.13 -1.02
C LEU A 321 15.23 -6.57 -0.50
N ILE A 322 14.49 -7.50 -1.07
CA ILE A 322 14.49 -8.92 -0.74
C ILE A 322 15.28 -9.67 -1.80
N LEU A 323 16.51 -10.03 -1.47
CA LEU A 323 17.36 -10.79 -2.37
C LEU A 323 17.04 -12.28 -2.30
N ARG A 324 16.90 -12.88 -3.50
CA ARG A 324 16.70 -14.31 -3.70
C ARG A 324 17.62 -14.81 -4.83
N ASN A 325 17.21 -15.84 -5.55
CA ASN A 325 18.09 -16.55 -6.48
C ASN A 325 18.13 -15.95 -7.91
N THR A 326 17.35 -14.90 -8.20
CA THR A 326 17.45 -14.18 -9.49
C THR A 326 18.55 -13.13 -9.51
N THR A 327 19.28 -12.94 -8.41
CA THR A 327 20.49 -12.12 -8.32
C THR A 327 21.63 -12.92 -7.72
N LYS A 328 22.88 -12.54 -8.02
CA LYS A 328 24.03 -13.08 -7.31
C LYS A 328 23.97 -12.55 -5.88
N THR A 329 23.94 -13.45 -4.92
CA THR A 329 24.24 -13.13 -3.52
C THR A 329 25.74 -13.07 -3.39
N GLY A 330 26.30 -11.91 -3.01
CA GLY A 330 27.71 -11.72 -2.80
C GLY A 330 28.31 -12.66 -1.77
#